data_98b07d610736b013d46bb36b9a0f5a09
#
_entry.id   98b07d610736b013d46bb36b9a0f5a09
#
_cell.length_a   1.000
_cell.length_b   1.000
_cell.length_c   1.000
_cell.angle_alpha   90.00
_cell.angle_beta   90.00
_cell.angle_gamma   90.00
#
_symmetry.space_group_name_H-M   'P 1'
#
loop_
_entity.id
_entity.type
_entity.pdbx_description
1 polymer ?
#
loop_
_entity_poly.entity_id
_entity_poly.type
_entity_poly.pdbx_seq_one_letter_code
_entity_poly.pdbx_strand_id
1 'polypeptide(L)'
;MGRPRRGSPERADKRAFSLIEVMIAILILGIAMVGFVNGITTALSSHKDSEVQTIGVLLASGRMEKIRTDGELEDGESDGDWGDDYPNYQWKQTTSPTDIKGLHEVTVVVENSKTGKQIYELITMLFEVPLTTDDETNAKQTARSKKKRKGEEP
;
A
#
# COMPACT_ATOMS: atom_id res chain seq x y z
N MET A 1 -65.88 42.58 48.53
CA MET A 1 -66.07 41.14 48.37
C MET A 1 -65.72 40.75 46.92
N GLY A 2 -64.45 40.34 46.65
CA GLY A 2 -63.95 40.01 45.31
C GLY A 2 -64.04 38.49 45.09
N ARG A 3 -64.71 38.12 43.99
CA ARG A 3 -64.82 36.70 43.59
C ARG A 3 -63.50 36.25 42.92
N PRO A 4 -62.94 35.11 43.27
CA PRO A 4 -61.77 34.55 42.60
C PRO A 4 -62.16 34.06 41.19
N ARG A 5 -61.42 34.50 40.14
CA ARG A 5 -61.46 33.96 38.78
C ARG A 5 -60.92 32.55 38.80
N ARG A 6 -61.79 31.59 38.49
CA ARG A 6 -61.37 30.21 38.18
C ARG A 6 -60.61 30.24 36.85
N GLY A 7 -59.33 29.95 36.92
CA GLY A 7 -58.56 29.66 35.75
C GLY A 7 -59.06 28.38 35.10
N SER A 8 -59.39 28.44 33.80
CA SER A 8 -59.75 27.26 33.01
C SER A 8 -58.53 26.34 32.91
N PRO A 9 -58.65 25.03 33.08
CA PRO A 9 -57.55 24.10 32.86
C PRO A 9 -57.22 24.12 31.37
N GLU A 10 -55.99 24.48 31.04
CA GLU A 10 -55.37 24.37 29.72
C GLU A 10 -55.46 22.91 29.27
N ARG A 11 -56.31 22.63 28.29
CA ARG A 11 -56.48 21.33 27.69
C ARG A 11 -55.16 21.07 26.93
N ALA A 12 -54.29 20.27 27.51
CA ALA A 12 -53.17 19.68 26.79
C ALA A 12 -53.75 18.89 25.60
N ASP A 13 -53.53 19.40 24.41
CA ASP A 13 -53.93 18.82 23.13
C ASP A 13 -53.19 17.47 22.99
N LYS A 14 -53.87 16.39 23.39
CA LYS A 14 -53.37 15.02 23.21
C LYS A 14 -53.52 14.69 21.73
N ARG A 15 -52.51 15.08 20.93
CA ARG A 15 -52.42 14.67 19.54
C ARG A 15 -52.24 13.13 19.52
N ALA A 16 -53.29 12.43 19.18
CA ALA A 16 -53.20 10.99 18.93
C ALA A 16 -52.62 10.78 17.54
N PHE A 17 -51.59 9.94 17.43
CA PHE A 17 -51.04 9.55 16.15
C PHE A 17 -52.06 8.83 15.28
N SER A 18 -52.17 9.23 14.03
CA SER A 18 -52.98 8.54 13.04
C SER A 18 -52.34 7.20 12.66
N LEU A 19 -53.15 6.17 12.47
CA LEU A 19 -52.70 4.83 12.05
C LEU A 19 -51.93 4.91 10.72
N ILE A 20 -52.36 5.79 9.80
CA ILE A 20 -51.67 6.00 8.51
C ILE A 20 -50.31 6.62 8.71
N GLU A 21 -50.08 7.50 9.67
CA GLU A 21 -48.79 8.12 9.97
C GLU A 21 -47.80 7.09 10.46
N VAL A 22 -48.22 6.15 11.30
CA VAL A 22 -47.38 5.04 11.75
C VAL A 22 -47.01 4.11 10.59
N MET A 23 -47.95 3.83 9.69
CA MET A 23 -47.65 3.03 8.49
C MET A 23 -46.64 3.69 7.58
N ILE A 24 -46.75 5.00 7.33
CA ILE A 24 -45.78 5.75 6.54
C ILE A 24 -44.43 5.82 7.25
N ALA A 25 -44.42 6.02 8.56
CA ALA A 25 -43.17 6.06 9.34
C ALA A 25 -42.40 4.73 9.28
N ILE A 26 -43.07 3.60 9.39
CA ILE A 26 -42.45 2.26 9.27
C ILE A 26 -41.92 2.04 7.85
N LEU A 27 -42.65 2.47 6.81
CA LEU A 27 -42.24 2.34 5.44
C LEU A 27 -40.93 3.15 5.17
N ILE A 28 -40.89 4.41 5.61
CA ILE A 28 -39.70 5.27 5.49
C ILE A 28 -38.53 4.66 6.28
N LEU A 29 -38.78 4.19 7.50
CA LEU A 29 -37.76 3.54 8.33
C LEU A 29 -37.19 2.30 7.66
N GLY A 30 -38.05 1.46 7.06
CA GLY A 30 -37.61 0.28 6.32
C GLY A 30 -36.68 0.61 5.15
N ILE A 31 -37.02 1.61 4.32
CA ILE A 31 -36.19 2.08 3.21
C ILE A 31 -34.86 2.64 3.74
N ALA A 32 -34.90 3.46 4.79
CA ALA A 32 -33.71 4.02 5.40
C ALA A 32 -32.76 2.95 5.95
N MET A 33 -33.31 1.89 6.55
CA MET A 33 -32.52 0.80 7.11
C MET A 33 -31.79 -0.01 6.03
N VAL A 34 -32.42 -0.27 4.89
CA VAL A 34 -31.78 -0.92 3.74
C VAL A 34 -30.60 -0.06 3.22
N GLY A 35 -30.81 1.24 3.08
CA GLY A 35 -29.73 2.16 2.66
C GLY A 35 -28.56 2.19 3.65
N PHE A 36 -28.86 2.17 4.94
CA PHE A 36 -27.85 2.16 6.00
C PHE A 36 -26.99 0.89 5.98
N VAL A 37 -27.62 -0.29 5.88
CA VAL A 37 -26.90 -1.57 5.80
C VAL A 37 -26.01 -1.63 4.58
N ASN A 38 -26.50 -1.22 3.39
CA ASN A 38 -25.69 -1.16 2.17
C ASN A 38 -24.51 -0.21 2.32
N GLY A 39 -24.71 0.96 2.95
CA GLY A 39 -23.63 1.93 3.20
C GLY A 39 -22.52 1.35 4.06
N ILE A 40 -22.85 0.65 5.14
CA ILE A 40 -21.86 -0.02 6.01
C ILE A 40 -21.10 -1.10 5.24
N THR A 41 -21.79 -1.93 4.47
CA THR A 41 -21.16 -3.02 3.71
C THR A 41 -20.15 -2.46 2.70
N THR A 42 -20.52 -1.40 1.98
CA THR A 42 -19.63 -0.72 1.03
C THR A 42 -18.42 -0.11 1.74
N ALA A 43 -18.61 0.54 2.88
CA ALA A 43 -17.52 1.13 3.66
C ALA A 43 -16.51 0.07 4.14
N LEU A 44 -16.99 -1.07 4.61
CA LEU A 44 -16.14 -2.18 5.06
C LEU A 44 -15.35 -2.80 3.88
N SER A 45 -15.96 -2.95 2.71
CA SER A 45 -15.27 -3.44 1.51
C SER A 45 -14.15 -2.50 1.09
N SER A 46 -14.43 -1.20 1.04
CA SER A 46 -13.44 -0.17 0.68
C SER A 46 -12.26 -0.13 1.67
N HIS A 47 -12.53 -0.35 2.96
CA HIS A 47 -11.47 -0.41 3.97
C HIS A 47 -10.54 -1.59 3.72
N LYS A 48 -11.09 -2.77 3.46
CA LYS A 48 -10.30 -3.96 3.18
C LYS A 48 -9.46 -3.82 1.91
N ASP A 49 -10.01 -3.23 0.86
CA ASP A 49 -9.28 -2.99 -0.39
C ASP A 49 -8.11 -2.01 -0.17
N SER A 50 -8.32 -0.98 0.64
CA SER A 50 -7.26 -0.01 1.01
C SER A 50 -6.13 -0.66 1.83
N GLU A 51 -6.46 -1.57 2.74
CA GLU A 51 -5.48 -2.31 3.53
C GLU A 51 -4.60 -3.19 2.63
N VAL A 52 -5.23 -3.96 1.72
CA VAL A 52 -4.52 -4.81 0.76
C VAL A 52 -3.60 -4.00 -0.14
N GLN A 53 -4.06 -2.84 -0.64
CA GLN A 53 -3.23 -1.93 -1.43
C GLN A 53 -2.05 -1.37 -0.64
N THR A 54 -2.27 -0.99 0.62
CA THR A 54 -1.20 -0.46 1.49
C THR A 54 -0.10 -1.50 1.69
N ILE A 55 -0.46 -2.74 1.95
CA ILE A 55 0.50 -3.85 2.05
C ILE A 55 1.22 -4.03 0.72
N GLY A 56 0.52 -4.01 -0.40
CA GLY A 56 1.11 -4.12 -1.74
C GLY A 56 2.17 -3.05 -2.00
N VAL A 57 1.90 -1.79 -1.66
CA VAL A 57 2.86 -0.68 -1.77
C VAL A 57 4.11 -0.92 -0.92
N LEU A 58 3.94 -1.34 0.33
CA LEU A 58 5.06 -1.61 1.24
C LEU A 58 5.95 -2.74 0.73
N LEU A 59 5.35 -3.82 0.25
CA LEU A 59 6.05 -4.97 -0.30
C LEU A 59 6.80 -4.62 -1.60
N ALA A 60 6.14 -3.90 -2.53
CA ALA A 60 6.77 -3.44 -3.75
C ALA A 60 7.95 -2.49 -3.48
N SER A 61 7.77 -1.55 -2.54
CA SER A 61 8.83 -0.61 -2.16
C SER A 61 10.01 -1.32 -1.50
N GLY A 62 9.75 -2.30 -0.63
CA GLY A 62 10.79 -3.09 0.01
C GLY A 62 11.58 -3.92 -1.01
N ARG A 63 10.91 -4.51 -2.01
CA ARG A 63 11.59 -5.22 -3.10
C ARG A 63 12.44 -4.29 -3.95
N MET A 64 11.89 -3.13 -4.30
CA MET A 64 12.60 -2.12 -5.08
C MET A 64 13.86 -1.61 -4.37
N GLU A 65 13.78 -1.39 -3.05
CA GLU A 65 14.95 -0.98 -2.26
C GLU A 65 16.01 -2.09 -2.21
N LYS A 66 15.60 -3.35 -2.16
CA LYS A 66 16.52 -4.47 -2.24
C LYS A 66 17.26 -4.50 -3.59
N ILE A 67 16.54 -4.37 -4.71
CA ILE A 67 17.13 -4.31 -6.06
C ILE A 67 18.14 -3.16 -6.14
N ARG A 68 17.78 -2.00 -5.61
CA ARG A 68 18.64 -0.81 -5.60
C ARG A 68 19.92 -1.01 -4.76
N THR A 69 19.80 -1.75 -3.65
CA THR A 69 20.93 -2.01 -2.73
C THR A 69 21.85 -3.08 -3.28
N ASP A 70 21.29 -4.12 -3.91
CA ASP A 70 22.07 -5.20 -4.52
C ASP A 70 22.91 -4.69 -5.72
N GLY A 71 22.46 -3.63 -6.40
CA GLY A 71 23.20 -2.91 -7.45
C GLY A 71 23.39 -3.69 -8.75
N GLU A 72 23.04 -4.96 -8.80
CA GLU A 72 23.07 -5.80 -9.99
C GLU A 72 21.71 -5.70 -10.69
N LEU A 73 21.70 -5.05 -11.85
CA LEU A 73 20.51 -4.91 -12.70
C LEU A 73 20.65 -5.85 -13.89
N GLU A 74 20.31 -7.13 -13.68
CA GLU A 74 20.25 -8.07 -14.79
C GLU A 74 18.91 -7.89 -15.53
N ASP A 75 18.99 -7.73 -16.86
CA ASP A 75 17.80 -7.66 -17.69
C ASP A 75 17.08 -9.01 -17.71
N GLY A 76 15.77 -8.97 -17.63
CA GLY A 76 14.94 -10.17 -17.63
C GLY A 76 13.79 -10.12 -16.64
N GLU A 77 13.19 -11.28 -16.45
CA GLU A 77 12.08 -11.48 -15.52
C GLU A 77 12.51 -12.39 -14.37
N SER A 78 12.08 -12.05 -13.17
CA SER A 78 12.23 -12.90 -11.99
C SER A 78 10.96 -12.81 -11.14
N ASP A 79 10.66 -13.87 -10.41
CA ASP A 79 9.51 -13.96 -9.54
C ASP A 79 9.87 -14.64 -8.22
N GLY A 80 8.97 -14.53 -7.24
CA GLY A 80 9.12 -15.18 -5.95
C GLY A 80 8.02 -14.78 -4.97
N ASP A 81 8.22 -15.18 -3.74
CA ASP A 81 7.31 -14.91 -2.64
C ASP A 81 8.01 -14.20 -1.47
N TRP A 82 7.25 -13.81 -0.46
CA TRP A 82 7.77 -13.26 0.80
C TRP A 82 7.78 -14.27 1.94
N GLY A 83 7.62 -15.56 1.64
CA GLY A 83 7.62 -16.63 2.62
C GLY A 83 6.45 -16.59 3.60
N ASP A 84 6.68 -17.07 4.81
CA ASP A 84 5.65 -17.22 5.84
C ASP A 84 5.12 -15.90 6.38
N ASP A 85 5.86 -14.80 6.23
CA ASP A 85 5.40 -13.48 6.71
C ASP A 85 4.23 -12.94 5.87
N TYR A 86 4.23 -13.21 4.57
CA TYR A 86 3.20 -12.74 3.64
C TYR A 86 2.74 -13.83 2.65
N PRO A 87 2.17 -14.94 3.12
CA PRO A 87 1.91 -16.15 2.30
C PRO A 87 0.86 -15.94 1.19
N ASN A 88 0.10 -14.84 1.25
CA ASN A 88 -0.92 -14.52 0.25
C ASN A 88 -0.41 -13.58 -0.85
N TYR A 89 0.88 -13.23 -0.84
CA TYR A 89 1.48 -12.29 -1.78
C TYR A 89 2.65 -12.94 -2.51
N GLN A 90 2.76 -12.64 -3.79
CA GLN A 90 3.90 -12.99 -4.64
C GLN A 90 4.32 -11.76 -5.44
N TRP A 91 5.58 -11.72 -5.85
CA TRP A 91 6.11 -10.63 -6.65
C TRP A 91 6.61 -11.15 -7.99
N LYS A 92 6.48 -10.29 -9.00
CA LYS A 92 7.15 -10.43 -10.29
C LYS A 92 7.95 -9.17 -10.52
N GLN A 93 9.16 -9.33 -11.00
CA GLN A 93 10.08 -8.26 -11.34
C GLN A 93 10.45 -8.39 -12.80
N THR A 94 10.37 -7.29 -13.53
CA THR A 94 10.82 -7.18 -14.90
C THR A 94 11.85 -6.05 -14.97
N THR A 95 13.04 -6.33 -15.49
CA THR A 95 14.08 -5.34 -15.70
C THR A 95 14.33 -5.24 -17.21
N SER A 96 14.23 -4.06 -17.77
CA SER A 96 14.40 -3.80 -19.19
C SER A 96 15.40 -2.67 -19.42
N PRO A 97 16.30 -2.80 -20.41
CA PRO A 97 17.23 -1.74 -20.77
C PRO A 97 16.48 -0.56 -21.41
N THR A 98 17.00 0.64 -21.23
CA THR A 98 16.49 1.85 -21.89
C THR A 98 17.46 2.29 -23.00
N ASP A 99 17.07 3.31 -23.76
CA ASP A 99 17.94 3.92 -24.77
C ASP A 99 19.18 4.61 -24.16
N ILE A 100 19.18 4.82 -22.85
CA ILE A 100 20.28 5.44 -22.10
C ILE A 100 21.14 4.35 -21.48
N LYS A 101 22.40 4.31 -21.87
CA LYS A 101 23.35 3.30 -21.38
C LYS A 101 23.45 3.31 -19.85
N GLY A 102 23.26 2.13 -19.26
CA GLY A 102 23.31 1.93 -17.80
C GLY A 102 22.05 2.37 -17.05
N LEU A 103 20.99 2.82 -17.76
CA LEU A 103 19.68 3.10 -17.17
C LEU A 103 18.73 1.97 -17.54
N HIS A 104 18.13 1.35 -16.54
CA HIS A 104 17.18 0.27 -16.68
C HIS A 104 15.81 0.69 -16.12
N GLU A 105 14.74 0.27 -16.80
CA GLU A 105 13.39 0.34 -16.25
C GLU A 105 13.14 -0.94 -15.45
N VAL A 106 12.78 -0.77 -14.19
CA VAL A 106 12.45 -1.87 -13.28
C VAL A 106 10.99 -1.76 -12.87
N THR A 107 10.25 -2.81 -13.17
CA THR A 107 8.85 -2.98 -12.81
C THR A 107 8.73 -4.07 -11.76
N VAL A 108 8.11 -3.77 -10.63
CA VAL A 108 7.77 -4.74 -9.58
C VAL A 108 6.26 -4.82 -9.46
N VAL A 109 5.70 -5.98 -9.71
CA VAL A 109 4.28 -6.28 -9.60
C VAL A 109 4.06 -7.15 -8.37
N VAL A 110 3.14 -6.73 -7.50
CA VAL A 110 2.68 -7.53 -6.35
C VAL A 110 1.33 -8.14 -6.69
N GLU A 111 1.25 -9.43 -6.60
CA GLU A 111 0.04 -10.21 -6.92
C GLU A 111 -0.42 -11.03 -5.72
N ASN A 112 -1.70 -11.37 -5.71
CA ASN A 112 -2.24 -12.35 -4.76
C ASN A 112 -1.85 -13.77 -5.19
N SER A 113 -1.12 -14.51 -4.35
CA SER A 113 -0.59 -15.83 -4.65
C SER A 113 -1.66 -16.88 -4.98
N LYS A 114 -2.91 -16.71 -4.48
CA LYS A 114 -4.00 -17.67 -4.70
C LYS A 114 -4.83 -17.38 -5.94
N THR A 115 -5.00 -16.10 -6.28
CA THR A 115 -5.89 -15.67 -7.36
C THR A 115 -5.14 -15.17 -8.59
N GLY A 116 -3.84 -14.88 -8.48
CA GLY A 116 -3.04 -14.24 -9.51
C GLY A 116 -3.48 -12.78 -9.80
N LYS A 117 -4.37 -12.22 -8.96
CA LYS A 117 -4.84 -10.85 -9.16
C LYS A 117 -3.75 -9.87 -8.77
N GLN A 118 -3.42 -8.98 -9.71
CA GLN A 118 -2.52 -7.85 -9.45
C GLN A 118 -3.11 -6.94 -8.37
N ILE A 119 -2.29 -6.62 -7.37
CA ILE A 119 -2.62 -5.75 -6.23
C ILE A 119 -1.99 -4.39 -6.42
N TYR A 120 -0.71 -4.37 -6.75
CA TYR A 120 0.05 -3.14 -6.93
C TYR A 120 1.18 -3.33 -7.96
N GLU A 121 1.53 -2.25 -8.65
CA GLU A 121 2.61 -2.19 -9.60
C GLU A 121 3.46 -0.94 -9.33
N LEU A 122 4.76 -1.13 -9.25
CA LEU A 122 5.74 -0.07 -9.05
C LEU A 122 6.73 -0.08 -10.20
N ILE A 123 6.78 1.01 -10.95
CA ILE A 123 7.72 1.20 -12.04
C ILE A 123 8.70 2.30 -11.64
N THR A 124 9.98 2.05 -11.84
CA THR A 124 11.02 3.05 -11.61
C THR A 124 12.19 2.87 -12.56
N MET A 125 13.01 3.90 -12.68
CA MET A 125 14.25 3.83 -13.46
C MET A 125 15.43 3.83 -12.52
N LEU A 126 16.32 2.85 -12.67
CA LEU A 126 17.52 2.69 -11.88
C LEU A 126 18.76 2.74 -12.76
N PHE A 127 19.78 3.45 -12.28
CA PHE A 127 21.11 3.39 -12.88
C PHE A 127 21.88 2.21 -12.30
N GLU A 128 22.51 1.43 -13.19
CA GLU A 128 23.50 0.45 -12.80
C GLU A 128 24.67 1.20 -12.12
N VAL A 129 24.87 0.89 -10.83
CA VAL A 129 26.00 1.43 -10.09
C VAL A 129 27.22 0.57 -10.47
N PRO A 130 28.25 1.14 -11.16
CA PRO A 130 29.46 0.39 -11.40
C PRO A 130 30.02 -0.05 -10.03
N LEU A 131 30.11 -1.33 -9.79
CA LEU A 131 30.84 -1.86 -8.64
C LEU A 131 32.29 -1.42 -8.82
N THR A 132 32.64 -0.27 -8.24
CA THR A 132 34.04 0.11 -8.07
C THR A 132 34.61 -0.91 -7.09
N THR A 133 35.24 -1.94 -7.63
CA THR A 133 36.06 -2.86 -6.85
C THR A 133 37.18 -2.04 -6.22
N ASP A 134 36.98 -1.65 -4.96
CA ASP A 134 38.04 -1.06 -4.11
C ASP A 134 39.28 -2.00 -3.97
N ASP A 135 39.17 -3.23 -4.45
CA ASP A 135 40.26 -4.21 -4.53
C ASP A 135 41.36 -3.84 -5.53
N GLU A 136 41.07 -3.15 -6.63
CA GLU A 136 42.16 -2.73 -7.56
C GLU A 136 43.05 -1.61 -6.98
N THR A 137 42.47 -0.73 -6.17
CA THR A 137 43.23 0.38 -5.56
C THR A 137 44.12 -0.16 -4.43
N ASN A 138 43.66 -1.13 -3.67
CA ASN A 138 44.44 -1.74 -2.60
C ASN A 138 45.57 -2.64 -3.15
N ALA A 139 45.30 -3.39 -4.23
CA ALA A 139 46.33 -4.20 -4.90
C ALA A 139 47.46 -3.34 -5.50
N LYS A 140 47.14 -2.19 -6.12
CA LYS A 140 48.12 -1.24 -6.66
C LYS A 140 48.92 -0.53 -5.58
N GLN A 141 48.32 -0.22 -4.42
CA GLN A 141 49.06 0.36 -3.28
C GLN A 141 49.99 -0.65 -2.63
N THR A 142 49.54 -1.90 -2.45
CA THR A 142 50.36 -2.97 -1.85
C THR A 142 51.54 -3.36 -2.77
N ALA A 143 51.34 -3.35 -4.08
CA ALA A 143 52.41 -3.61 -5.05
C ALA A 143 53.45 -2.45 -5.10
N ARG A 144 53.00 -1.19 -4.96
CA ARG A 144 53.90 -0.04 -4.89
C ARG A 144 54.75 -0.01 -3.62
N SER A 145 54.15 -0.37 -2.46
CA SER A 145 54.89 -0.40 -1.18
C SER A 145 55.90 -1.55 -1.12
N LYS A 146 55.61 -2.72 -1.73
CA LYS A 146 56.57 -3.81 -1.84
C LYS A 146 57.75 -3.47 -2.77
N LYS A 147 57.50 -2.74 -3.87
CA LYS A 147 58.58 -2.32 -4.79
C LYS A 147 59.52 -1.28 -4.19
N LYS A 148 58.99 -0.40 -3.29
CA LYS A 148 59.79 0.61 -2.60
C LYS A 148 60.70 0.00 -1.49
N ARG A 149 60.25 -1.08 -0.85
CA ARG A 149 61.03 -1.78 0.19
C ARG A 149 62.17 -2.65 -0.40
N LYS A 150 62.08 -3.09 -1.66
CA LYS A 150 63.06 -3.95 -2.29
C LYS A 150 64.18 -3.17 -3.01
N GLY A 151 64.12 -1.83 -3.04
CA GLY A 151 65.09 -0.95 -3.63
C GLY A 151 66.03 -0.23 -2.64
N GLU A 152 65.93 -0.55 -1.33
CA GLU A 152 66.63 0.15 -0.24
C GLU A 152 67.40 -0.83 0.68
N GLU A 153 67.96 -1.90 0.09
CA GLU A 153 69.03 -2.67 0.75
C GLU A 153 70.33 -2.46 0.00
N PRO A 154 71.39 -2.01 0.70
CA PRO A 154 72.73 -1.78 0.15
C PRO A 154 73.50 -3.05 -0.13
#